data_6cf336123e3433f65d3946d4b2b3e9d0
#
_entry.id   6cf336123e3433f65d3946d4b2b3e9d0
#
_cell.length_a   1.000
_cell.length_b   1.000
_cell.length_c   1.000
_cell.angle_alpha   90.00
_cell.angle_beta   90.00
_cell.angle_gamma   90.00
#
_symmetry.space_group_name_H-M   'P 1'
#
loop_
_entity.id
_entity.type
_entity.pdbx_description
1 polymer ?
#
loop_
_entity_poly.entity_id
_entity_poly.type
_entity_poly.pdbx_seq_one_letter_code
_entity_poly.pdbx_strand_id
1 'polypeptide(L)'
;MKNFKQFITEEKEIKVGGYQTTHHYMCPSAVKFLKKHMRMDHDIKDLEKIAKLSDGVFKIEADVEESGKVTDEQIKSAQKLTDQVYAVVEKMGHKKTEAGYMDLHMDAIKNPDKAGSMK
;
A
#
# COMPACT_ATOMS: atom_id res chain seq x y z
N MET A 1 -24.07 -12.13 -7.65
CA MET A 1 -22.70 -12.40 -8.11
C MET A 1 -22.00 -11.16 -8.65
N LYS A 2 -22.61 -10.49 -9.60
CA LYS A 2 -22.04 -9.25 -10.12
C LYS A 2 -21.85 -8.20 -9.02
N ASN A 3 -22.86 -8.05 -8.17
CA ASN A 3 -22.81 -7.06 -7.11
C ASN A 3 -21.68 -7.34 -6.12
N PHE A 4 -21.47 -8.62 -5.82
CA PHE A 4 -20.40 -9.02 -4.92
C PHE A 4 -19.04 -8.67 -5.52
N LYS A 5 -18.86 -8.95 -6.80
CA LYS A 5 -17.60 -8.66 -7.49
C LYS A 5 -17.33 -7.16 -7.57
N GLN A 6 -18.36 -6.38 -7.86
CA GLN A 6 -18.25 -4.93 -7.89
C GLN A 6 -17.92 -4.36 -6.52
N PHE A 7 -18.54 -4.91 -5.48
CA PHE A 7 -18.31 -4.49 -4.13
C PHE A 7 -16.84 -4.69 -3.73
N ILE A 8 -16.26 -5.84 -4.07
CA ILE A 8 -14.87 -6.12 -3.79
C ILE A 8 -13.97 -5.12 -4.51
N THR A 9 -14.27 -4.83 -5.77
CA THR A 9 -13.50 -3.88 -6.57
C THR A 9 -13.54 -2.48 -5.96
N GLU A 10 -14.73 -2.05 -5.54
CA GLU A 10 -14.90 -0.73 -4.93
C GLU A 10 -14.12 -0.59 -3.63
N GLU A 11 -13.96 -1.67 -2.87
CA GLU A 11 -13.21 -1.64 -1.64
C GLU A 11 -11.70 -1.65 -1.85
N LYS A 12 -11.25 -2.07 -3.01
CA LYS A 12 -9.82 -2.23 -3.29
C LYS A 12 -9.17 -1.03 -3.94
N GLU A 13 -9.96 -0.08 -4.38
CA GLU A 13 -9.45 1.12 -5.03
C GLU A 13 -10.17 2.33 -4.48
N ILE A 14 -9.44 3.41 -4.26
CA ILE A 14 -10.03 4.65 -3.78
C ILE A 14 -9.35 5.84 -4.42
N LYS A 15 -10.04 6.95 -4.38
CA LYS A 15 -9.47 8.23 -4.78
C LYS A 15 -9.18 9.04 -3.53
N VAL A 16 -7.95 9.48 -3.39
CA VAL A 16 -7.50 10.26 -2.23
C VAL A 16 -6.99 11.60 -2.75
N GLY A 17 -7.73 12.66 -2.45
CA GLY A 17 -7.40 13.97 -3.00
C GLY A 17 -7.47 13.93 -4.51
N GLY A 18 -6.38 14.30 -5.18
CA GLY A 18 -6.30 14.24 -6.63
C GLY A 18 -5.71 12.95 -7.17
N TYR A 19 -5.44 11.98 -6.31
CA TYR A 19 -4.77 10.75 -6.70
C TYR A 19 -5.70 9.54 -6.68
N GLN A 20 -5.77 8.83 -7.80
CA GLN A 20 -6.50 7.57 -7.90
C GLN A 20 -5.49 6.41 -7.72
N THR A 21 -5.72 5.56 -6.74
CA THR A 21 -4.82 4.43 -6.49
C THR A 21 -4.87 3.45 -7.66
N THR A 22 -3.74 2.81 -7.93
CA THR A 22 -3.62 1.87 -9.06
C THR A 22 -3.30 0.45 -8.61
N HIS A 23 -2.52 0.29 -7.54
CA HIS A 23 -2.10 -1.03 -7.07
C HIS A 23 -2.62 -1.37 -5.67
N HIS A 24 -3.47 -0.52 -5.10
CA HIS A 24 -4.01 -0.75 -3.77
C HIS A 24 -4.95 -1.96 -3.71
N TYR A 25 -5.43 -2.43 -4.88
CA TYR A 25 -6.21 -3.67 -4.91
C TYR A 25 -5.44 -4.84 -4.28
N MET A 26 -4.13 -4.74 -4.20
CA MET A 26 -3.29 -5.78 -3.59
C MET A 26 -3.33 -5.74 -2.07
N CYS A 27 -3.80 -4.66 -1.49
CA CYS A 27 -3.78 -4.49 -0.04
C CYS A 27 -5.05 -3.85 0.49
N PRO A 28 -6.09 -4.64 0.76
CA PRO A 28 -7.33 -4.11 1.35
C PRO A 28 -7.11 -3.38 2.66
N SER A 29 -6.11 -3.78 3.45
CA SER A 29 -5.79 -3.10 4.71
C SER A 29 -5.36 -1.65 4.49
N ALA A 30 -4.60 -1.39 3.43
CA ALA A 30 -4.19 -0.04 3.08
C ALA A 30 -5.39 0.82 2.70
N VAL A 31 -6.32 0.25 1.93
CA VAL A 31 -7.54 0.95 1.54
C VAL A 31 -8.38 1.30 2.78
N LYS A 32 -8.52 0.36 3.70
CA LYS A 32 -9.25 0.60 4.95
C LYS A 32 -8.60 1.71 5.78
N PHE A 33 -7.27 1.68 5.86
CA PHE A 33 -6.51 2.71 6.58
C PHE A 33 -6.80 4.09 5.99
N LEU A 34 -6.70 4.23 4.67
CA LEU A 34 -6.94 5.51 4.02
C LEU A 34 -8.37 5.99 4.21
N LYS A 35 -9.35 5.09 4.03
CA LYS A 35 -10.76 5.45 4.21
C LYS A 35 -11.04 5.91 5.63
N LYS A 36 -10.48 5.23 6.62
CA LYS A 36 -10.65 5.60 8.02
C LYS A 36 -10.13 7.01 8.27
N HIS A 37 -8.92 7.29 7.81
CA HIS A 37 -8.29 8.59 8.08
C HIS A 37 -8.92 9.72 7.28
N MET A 38 -9.49 9.43 6.14
CA MET A 38 -10.25 10.43 5.39
C MET A 38 -11.48 10.91 6.17
N ARG A 39 -12.04 10.05 7.02
CA ARG A 39 -13.20 10.40 7.87
C ARG A 39 -12.80 11.16 9.13
N MET A 40 -11.52 11.16 9.47
CA MET A 40 -11.03 11.74 10.71
C MET A 40 -10.54 13.18 10.56
N ASP A 41 -10.90 13.81 9.46
CA ASP A 41 -10.60 15.23 9.23
C ASP A 41 -9.09 15.53 9.17
N HIS A 42 -8.31 14.58 8.69
CA HIS A 42 -6.89 14.79 8.47
C HIS A 42 -6.63 15.56 7.18
N ASP A 43 -5.41 16.10 7.06
CA ASP A 43 -4.99 16.78 5.84
C ASP A 43 -5.02 15.78 4.67
N ILE A 44 -5.86 16.07 3.70
CA ILE A 44 -6.03 15.19 2.54
C ILE A 44 -4.74 15.08 1.72
N LYS A 45 -3.88 16.09 1.75
CA LYS A 45 -2.61 16.07 1.05
C LYS A 45 -1.64 15.04 1.64
N ASP A 46 -1.65 14.90 2.95
CA ASP A 46 -0.83 13.88 3.61
C ASP A 46 -1.32 12.49 3.25
N LEU A 47 -2.63 12.29 3.24
CA LEU A 47 -3.22 11.01 2.86
C LEU A 47 -2.95 10.69 1.39
N GLU A 48 -3.02 11.70 0.52
CA GLU A 48 -2.69 11.54 -0.89
C GLU A 48 -1.24 11.07 -1.05
N LYS A 49 -0.33 11.67 -0.28
CA LYS A 49 1.07 11.30 -0.30
C LYS A 49 1.26 9.85 0.15
N ILE A 50 0.59 9.43 1.22
CA ILE A 50 0.63 8.04 1.68
C ILE A 50 0.13 7.10 0.58
N ALA A 51 -0.98 7.46 -0.07
CA ALA A 51 -1.54 6.64 -1.14
C ALA A 51 -0.55 6.45 -2.30
N LYS A 52 0.09 7.53 -2.72
CA LYS A 52 1.07 7.47 -3.80
C LYS A 52 2.29 6.62 -3.44
N LEU A 53 2.83 6.83 -2.24
CA LEU A 53 4.00 6.11 -1.77
C LEU A 53 3.71 4.62 -1.63
N SER A 54 2.56 4.29 -1.03
CA SER A 54 2.15 2.89 -0.85
C SER A 54 1.93 2.20 -2.19
N ASP A 55 1.30 2.90 -3.13
CA ASP A 55 1.07 2.37 -4.46
C ASP A 55 2.40 2.04 -5.16
N GLY A 56 3.42 2.87 -4.93
CA GLY A 56 4.76 2.60 -5.47
C GLY A 56 5.34 1.30 -4.95
N VAL A 57 5.17 1.02 -3.65
CA VAL A 57 5.61 -0.25 -3.05
C VAL A 57 4.83 -1.42 -3.65
N PHE A 58 3.51 -1.28 -3.78
CA PHE A 58 2.68 -2.34 -4.31
C PHE A 58 3.00 -2.64 -5.78
N LYS A 59 3.37 -1.61 -6.55
CA LYS A 59 3.81 -1.80 -7.92
C LYS A 59 5.09 -2.62 -7.98
N ILE A 60 6.05 -2.32 -7.11
CA ILE A 60 7.30 -3.09 -7.04
C ILE A 60 6.99 -4.55 -6.70
N GLU A 61 6.10 -4.76 -5.73
CA GLU A 61 5.69 -6.11 -5.36
C GLU A 61 5.07 -6.86 -6.55
N ALA A 62 4.20 -6.19 -7.31
CA ALA A 62 3.59 -6.79 -8.49
C ALA A 62 4.63 -7.19 -9.53
N ASP A 63 5.62 -6.32 -9.76
CA ASP A 63 6.70 -6.60 -10.71
C ASP A 63 7.54 -7.79 -10.25
N VAL A 64 7.84 -7.87 -8.95
CA VAL A 64 8.59 -8.99 -8.37
C VAL A 64 7.81 -10.30 -8.50
N GLU A 65 6.52 -10.28 -8.20
CA GLU A 65 5.67 -11.48 -8.34
C GLU A 65 5.63 -11.96 -9.78
N GLU A 66 5.51 -11.03 -10.71
CA GLU A 66 5.43 -11.39 -12.13
C GLU A 66 6.73 -12.00 -12.64
N SER A 67 7.87 -11.42 -12.27
CA SER A 67 9.19 -11.90 -12.72
C SER A 67 9.69 -13.10 -11.92
N GLY A 68 9.22 -13.26 -10.69
CA GLY A 68 9.71 -14.29 -9.76
C GLY A 68 11.08 -13.97 -9.19
N LYS A 69 11.61 -12.78 -9.44
CA LYS A 69 12.94 -12.37 -8.99
C LYS A 69 12.88 -10.98 -8.39
N VAL A 70 13.79 -10.70 -7.46
CA VAL A 70 13.90 -9.38 -6.87
C VAL A 70 15.35 -8.91 -6.93
N THR A 71 15.55 -7.63 -7.21
CA THR A 71 16.88 -7.01 -7.23
C THR A 71 17.09 -6.20 -5.96
N ASP A 72 18.36 -5.95 -5.63
CA ASP A 72 18.70 -5.10 -4.50
C ASP A 72 18.12 -3.69 -4.67
N GLU A 73 18.10 -3.18 -5.90
CA GLU A 73 17.53 -1.87 -6.18
C GLU A 73 16.03 -1.82 -5.88
N GLN A 74 15.32 -2.88 -6.21
CA GLN A 74 13.90 -2.98 -5.91
C GLN A 74 13.64 -2.98 -4.41
N ILE A 75 14.45 -3.72 -3.66
CA ILE A 75 14.34 -3.76 -2.20
C ILE A 75 14.61 -2.38 -1.61
N LYS A 76 15.67 -1.72 -2.06
CA LYS A 76 16.04 -0.39 -1.58
C LYS A 76 14.95 0.64 -1.89
N SER A 77 14.41 0.62 -3.10
CA SER A 77 13.35 1.54 -3.51
C SER A 77 12.08 1.33 -2.67
N ALA A 78 11.70 0.08 -2.50
CA ALA A 78 10.51 -0.25 -1.70
C ALA A 78 10.71 0.16 -0.23
N GLN A 79 11.89 -0.08 0.31
CA GLN A 79 12.19 0.30 1.70
C GLN A 79 12.14 1.80 1.89
N LYS A 80 12.70 2.55 0.94
CA LYS A 80 12.68 4.01 1.00
C LYS A 80 11.24 4.53 0.98
N LEU A 81 10.40 4.00 0.10
CA LEU A 81 9.00 4.40 0.01
C LEU A 81 8.25 4.04 1.30
N THR A 82 8.50 2.85 1.84
CA THR A 82 7.89 2.42 3.09
C THR A 82 8.27 3.34 4.25
N ASP A 83 9.55 3.69 4.35
CA ASP A 83 10.02 4.59 5.40
C ASP A 83 9.36 5.97 5.26
N GLN A 84 9.15 6.43 4.04
CA GLN A 84 8.47 7.69 3.79
C GLN A 84 6.99 7.64 4.21
N VAL A 85 6.32 6.50 3.99
CA VAL A 85 4.95 6.32 4.45
C VAL A 85 4.90 6.44 5.97
N TYR A 86 5.79 5.75 6.67
CA TYR A 86 5.83 5.81 8.13
C TYR A 86 6.12 7.23 8.64
N ALA A 87 6.99 7.94 7.96
CA ALA A 87 7.30 9.33 8.34
C ALA A 87 6.06 10.23 8.22
N VAL A 88 5.27 10.06 7.17
CA VAL A 88 4.04 10.84 6.99
C VAL A 88 3.02 10.47 8.06
N VAL A 89 2.86 9.18 8.35
CA VAL A 89 1.92 8.71 9.38
C VAL A 89 2.28 9.34 10.74
N GLU A 90 3.55 9.33 11.09
CA GLU A 90 4.01 9.93 12.35
C GLU A 90 3.83 11.46 12.36
N LYS A 91 4.07 12.10 11.24
CA LYS A 91 3.83 13.53 11.09
C LYS A 91 2.37 13.89 11.34
N MET A 92 1.45 13.00 10.98
CA MET A 92 0.03 13.20 11.21
C MET A 92 -0.37 12.98 12.68
N GLY A 93 0.56 12.55 13.53
CA GLY A 93 0.29 12.31 14.93
C GLY A 93 -0.14 10.89 15.25
N HIS A 94 0.06 9.95 14.32
CA HIS A 94 -0.30 8.56 14.52
C HIS A 94 0.92 7.68 14.66
N LYS A 95 0.75 6.49 15.23
CA LYS A 95 1.83 5.53 15.33
C LYS A 95 2.02 4.84 13.98
N LYS A 96 3.26 4.61 13.59
CA LYS A 96 3.56 3.93 12.33
C LYS A 96 2.95 2.53 12.28
N THR A 97 2.68 1.90 13.43
CA THR A 97 2.06 0.58 13.48
C THR A 97 0.65 0.57 12.91
N GLU A 98 -0.01 1.72 12.81
CA GLU A 98 -1.32 1.79 12.16
C GLU A 98 -1.20 1.54 10.67
N ALA A 99 -0.02 1.76 10.08
CA ALA A 99 0.27 1.44 8.69
C ALA A 99 1.18 0.20 8.59
N GLY A 100 1.10 -0.69 9.58
CA GLY A 100 1.97 -1.87 9.68
C GLY A 100 1.83 -2.86 8.54
N TYR A 101 0.74 -2.78 7.78
CA TYR A 101 0.58 -3.60 6.58
C TYR A 101 1.74 -3.43 5.60
N MET A 102 2.44 -2.28 5.64
CA MET A 102 3.59 -2.05 4.76
C MET A 102 4.72 -3.05 5.00
N ASP A 103 4.90 -3.49 6.25
CA ASP A 103 5.94 -4.47 6.56
C ASP A 103 5.66 -5.82 5.90
N LEU A 104 4.38 -6.20 5.80
CA LEU A 104 3.99 -7.43 5.11
C LEU A 104 4.36 -7.37 3.64
N HIS A 105 4.15 -6.23 3.01
CA HIS A 105 4.51 -6.05 1.61
C HIS A 105 6.01 -6.02 1.40
N MET A 106 6.76 -5.43 2.34
CA MET A 106 8.21 -5.47 2.29
C MET A 106 8.74 -6.90 2.40
N ASP A 107 8.15 -7.70 3.29
CA ASP A 107 8.52 -9.11 3.42
C ASP A 107 8.24 -9.87 2.12
N ALA A 108 7.09 -9.61 1.49
CA ALA A 108 6.74 -10.25 0.23
C ALA A 108 7.73 -9.88 -0.88
N ILE A 109 8.18 -8.64 -0.93
CA ILE A 109 9.18 -8.20 -1.92
C ILE A 109 10.52 -8.87 -1.68
N LYS A 110 10.97 -8.93 -0.43
CA LYS A 110 12.25 -9.53 -0.07
C LYS A 110 12.27 -11.04 -0.27
N ASN A 111 11.12 -11.68 -0.16
CA ASN A 111 11.00 -13.14 -0.20
C ASN A 111 9.88 -13.57 -1.16
N PRO A 112 10.12 -13.45 -2.48
CA PRO A 112 9.07 -13.76 -3.47
C PRO A 112 8.52 -15.18 -3.35
N ASP A 113 9.37 -16.15 -3.01
CA ASP A 113 8.94 -17.55 -2.85
C ASP A 113 7.98 -17.70 -1.69
N LYS A 114 8.25 -16.99 -0.58
CA LYS A 114 7.38 -17.01 0.58
C LYS A 114 6.04 -16.36 0.26
N ALA A 115 6.06 -15.25 -0.47
CA ALA A 115 4.83 -14.58 -0.89
C ALA A 115 3.98 -15.51 -1.77
N GLY A 116 4.62 -16.25 -2.67
CA GLY A 116 3.92 -17.20 -3.51
C GLY A 116 3.25 -18.31 -2.72
N SER A 117 3.89 -18.77 -1.66
CA SER A 117 3.33 -19.85 -0.83
C SER A 117 2.18 -19.38 0.06
N MET A 118 2.04 -18.09 0.27
CA MET A 118 0.97 -17.54 1.09
C MET A 118 -0.35 -17.39 0.34
N LYS A 119 -0.30 -17.59 -0.96
CA LYS A 119 -1.50 -17.58 -1.78
C LYS A 119 -2.22 -18.93 -1.70
#